data_6db49f181963a8e8d2bb866bdf8b0ed3
#
_entry.id   6db49f181963a8e8d2bb866bdf8b0ed3
#
_cell.length_a   1.000
_cell.length_b   1.000
_cell.length_c   1.000
_cell.angle_alpha   90.00
_cell.angle_beta   90.00
_cell.angle_gamma   90.00
#
_symmetry.space_group_name_H-M   'P 1'
#
loop_
_entity.id
_entity.type
_entity.pdbx_description
1 polymer ?
#
loop_
_entity_poly.entity_id
_entity_poly.type
_entity_poly.pdbx_seq_one_letter_code
_entity_poly.pdbx_strand_id
1 'polypeptide(L)'
;MNTLVVLLGPTGVGKTALSLRIARRIESPVLSADSRQLYKELVIGTAAPTADERAAVTHYLVGLLELTDYYSASRFEEDALALLQTLFKQHRAVLMAGGSMMYIDAVCRGIDNIPTVTPDIRAAVGNEYERHGLTPLLDELKQADPLHYDEVDRKNHRRVLHAVEICRMTGKPYSSFRTKTV
;
A
#
# COMPACT_ATOMS: atom_id res chain seq x y z
N MET A 1 -4.08 20.32 -18.62
CA MET A 1 -3.58 18.97 -18.33
C MET A 1 -3.27 18.92 -16.83
N ASN A 2 -3.83 17.96 -16.11
CA ASN A 2 -3.57 17.75 -14.69
C ASN A 2 -2.29 16.93 -14.54
N THR A 3 -1.47 17.26 -13.54
CA THR A 3 -0.16 16.63 -13.34
C THR A 3 -0.02 16.13 -11.91
N LEU A 4 0.27 14.83 -11.73
CA LEU A 4 0.70 14.27 -10.46
C LEU A 4 2.23 14.30 -10.42
N VAL A 5 2.78 15.07 -9.47
CA VAL A 5 4.22 15.10 -9.19
C VAL A 5 4.51 14.08 -8.09
N VAL A 6 5.45 13.17 -8.30
CA VAL A 6 5.78 12.14 -7.31
C VAL A 6 7.19 12.37 -6.77
N LEU A 7 7.28 12.52 -5.44
CA LEU A 7 8.54 12.60 -4.69
C LEU A 7 8.71 11.33 -3.86
N LEU A 8 9.58 10.46 -4.29
CA LEU A 8 9.85 9.19 -3.63
C LEU A 8 11.29 9.11 -3.11
N GLY A 9 11.50 8.28 -2.11
CA GLY A 9 12.82 8.02 -1.54
C GLY A 9 12.73 7.38 -0.14
N PRO A 10 13.84 6.84 0.39
CA PRO A 10 13.85 6.20 1.71
C PRO A 10 13.62 7.22 2.83
N THR A 11 13.27 6.71 4.02
CA THR A 11 13.12 7.54 5.22
C THR A 11 14.45 8.20 5.59
N GLY A 12 14.41 9.44 6.09
CA GLY A 12 15.61 10.16 6.56
C GLY A 12 16.37 10.96 5.51
N VAL A 13 16.03 10.90 4.21
CA VAL A 13 16.75 11.63 3.14
C VAL A 13 16.30 13.09 2.94
N GLY A 14 15.45 13.61 3.82
CA GLY A 14 14.99 15.01 3.71
C GLY A 14 13.78 15.23 2.80
N LYS A 15 13.00 14.17 2.47
CA LYS A 15 11.79 14.29 1.63
C LYS A 15 10.81 15.33 2.15
N THR A 16 10.57 15.39 3.45
CA THR A 16 9.59 16.29 4.06
C THR A 16 9.94 17.76 3.77
N ALA A 17 11.18 18.17 4.03
CA ALA A 17 11.61 19.54 3.73
C ALA A 17 11.52 19.86 2.23
N LEU A 18 11.88 18.90 1.37
CA LEU A 18 11.80 19.08 -0.08
C LEU A 18 10.34 19.12 -0.56
N SER A 19 9.46 18.26 -0.03
CA SER A 19 8.03 18.25 -0.39
C SER A 19 7.34 19.57 -0.05
N LEU A 20 7.64 20.18 1.10
CA LEU A 20 7.11 21.51 1.45
C LEU A 20 7.56 22.60 0.47
N ARG A 21 8.84 22.55 0.06
CA ARG A 21 9.36 23.51 -0.94
C ARG A 21 8.70 23.35 -2.30
N ILE A 22 8.55 22.11 -2.77
CA ILE A 22 7.88 21.81 -4.04
C ILE A 22 6.41 22.22 -3.94
N ALA A 23 5.69 21.77 -2.90
CA ALA A 23 4.27 22.05 -2.71
C ALA A 23 3.97 23.56 -2.73
N ARG A 24 4.77 24.36 -2.03
CA ARG A 24 4.64 25.82 -2.07
C ARG A 24 4.90 26.40 -3.48
N ARG A 25 5.90 25.85 -4.18
CA ARG A 25 6.28 26.35 -5.53
C ARG A 25 5.20 26.08 -6.58
N ILE A 26 4.48 24.96 -6.45
CA ILE A 26 3.42 24.55 -7.40
C ILE A 26 2.00 24.81 -6.84
N GLU A 27 1.90 25.48 -5.70
CA GLU A 27 0.65 25.80 -5.00
C GLU A 27 -0.25 24.57 -4.80
N SER A 28 0.34 23.49 -4.31
CA SER A 28 -0.30 22.19 -4.17
C SER A 28 -0.34 21.72 -2.72
N PRO A 29 -1.38 20.99 -2.32
CA PRO A 29 -1.29 20.15 -1.13
C PRO A 29 -0.31 18.98 -1.36
N VAL A 30 0.00 18.27 -0.28
CA VAL A 30 0.80 17.02 -0.29
C VAL A 30 -0.10 15.84 0.02
N LEU A 31 -0.09 14.81 -0.83
CA LEU A 31 -0.61 13.49 -0.50
C LEU A 31 0.53 12.64 0.07
N SER A 32 0.41 12.19 1.31
CA SER A 32 1.39 11.25 1.87
C SER A 32 1.19 9.85 1.29
N ALA A 33 2.26 9.30 0.70
CA ALA A 33 2.33 7.91 0.26
C ALA A 33 3.25 7.12 1.19
N ASP A 34 3.01 7.20 2.50
CA ASP A 34 3.72 6.47 3.53
C ASP A 34 2.73 5.64 4.36
N SER A 35 2.88 4.31 4.30
CA SER A 35 1.94 3.37 4.94
C SER A 35 1.87 3.48 6.47
N ARG A 36 2.87 4.07 7.10
CA ARG A 36 2.89 4.23 8.56
C ARG A 36 2.33 5.57 9.00
N GLN A 37 2.46 6.61 8.18
CA GLN A 37 1.93 7.95 8.48
C GLN A 37 0.40 8.02 8.41
N LEU A 38 -0.26 7.01 7.86
CA LEU A 38 -1.72 6.88 7.88
C LEU A 38 -2.29 6.73 9.30
N TYR A 39 -1.53 6.12 10.22
CA TYR A 39 -1.99 5.81 11.57
C TYR A 39 -1.74 6.96 12.53
N LYS A 40 -2.76 7.32 13.33
CA LYS A 40 -2.76 8.46 14.25
C LYS A 40 -1.66 8.37 15.31
N GLU A 41 -1.44 7.16 15.83
CA GLU A 41 -0.50 6.93 16.94
C GLU A 41 0.95 6.78 16.48
N LEU A 42 1.21 6.56 15.19
CA LEU A 42 2.57 6.36 14.67
C LEU A 42 3.24 7.67 14.26
N VAL A 43 3.24 8.67 15.13
CA VAL A 43 3.84 9.98 14.85
C VAL A 43 5.36 9.94 14.98
N ILE A 44 5.87 9.25 16.01
CA ILE A 44 7.30 9.14 16.30
C ILE A 44 7.91 8.01 15.47
N GLY A 45 9.06 8.25 14.84
CA GLY A 45 9.78 7.25 14.03
C GLY A 45 9.27 7.06 12.60
N THR A 46 8.15 7.70 12.23
CA THR A 46 7.62 7.67 10.86
C THR A 46 7.96 8.93 10.06
N ALA A 47 8.61 9.90 10.70
CA ALA A 47 8.82 11.24 10.14
C ALA A 47 7.51 11.86 9.60
N ALA A 48 6.40 11.66 10.33
CA ALA A 48 5.12 12.29 10.01
C ALA A 48 5.27 13.83 10.06
N PRO A 49 4.57 14.57 9.20
CA PRO A 49 4.65 16.01 9.17
C PRO A 49 4.20 16.62 10.51
N THR A 50 4.99 17.54 11.05
CA THR A 50 4.71 18.24 12.29
C THR A 50 3.48 19.14 12.17
N ALA A 51 2.97 19.66 13.29
CA ALA A 51 1.86 20.61 13.30
C ALA A 51 2.19 21.86 12.47
N ASP A 52 3.42 22.40 12.61
CA ASP A 52 3.86 23.59 11.85
C ASP A 52 3.97 23.29 10.34
N GLU A 53 4.47 22.13 9.98
CA GLU A 53 4.54 21.69 8.57
C GLU A 53 3.15 21.54 7.96
N ARG A 54 2.19 20.97 8.71
CA ARG A 54 0.78 20.84 8.28
C ARG A 54 0.06 22.18 8.23
N ALA A 55 0.41 23.11 9.12
CA ALA A 55 -0.10 24.48 9.05
C ALA A 55 0.44 25.24 7.82
N ALA A 56 1.68 24.94 7.42
CA ALA A 56 2.31 25.59 6.27
C ALA A 56 1.84 25.07 4.91
N VAL A 57 1.51 23.77 4.82
CA VAL A 57 0.99 23.09 3.60
C VAL A 57 0.00 22.03 4.03
N THR A 58 -1.15 21.97 3.37
CA THR A 58 -2.15 20.93 3.64
C THR A 58 -1.60 19.56 3.27
N HIS A 59 -1.69 18.61 4.22
CA HIS A 59 -1.30 17.21 4.01
C HIS A 59 -2.53 16.32 4.08
N TYR A 60 -2.67 15.44 3.12
CA TYR A 60 -3.70 14.41 3.05
C TYR A 60 -3.11 13.03 3.29
N LEU A 61 -3.93 12.09 3.70
CA LEU A 61 -3.58 10.69 3.99
C LEU A 61 -2.52 10.57 5.11
N VAL A 62 -2.70 11.37 6.16
CA VAL A 62 -1.86 11.38 7.37
C VAL A 62 -2.77 11.34 8.60
N GLY A 63 -2.53 10.38 9.51
CA GLY A 63 -3.24 10.28 10.79
C GLY A 63 -4.75 10.07 10.66
N LEU A 64 -5.17 9.19 9.77
CA LEU A 64 -6.59 8.90 9.49
C LEU A 64 -7.07 7.63 10.20
N LEU A 65 -6.20 6.67 10.41
CA LEU A 65 -6.50 5.31 10.83
C LEU A 65 -6.10 5.08 12.29
N GLU A 66 -6.83 4.18 12.96
CA GLU A 66 -6.41 3.60 14.23
C GLU A 66 -5.47 2.40 13.97
N LEU A 67 -4.65 2.01 14.96
CA LEU A 67 -3.70 0.89 14.78
C LEU A 67 -4.36 -0.45 14.45
N THR A 68 -5.62 -0.61 14.81
CA THR A 68 -6.42 -1.81 14.54
C THR A 68 -7.02 -1.84 13.13
N ASP A 69 -7.00 -0.72 12.42
CA ASP A 69 -7.60 -0.63 11.10
C ASP A 69 -6.74 -1.36 10.07
N TYR A 70 -7.39 -2.16 9.23
CA TYR A 70 -6.75 -2.78 8.08
C TYR A 70 -6.79 -1.83 6.89
N TYR A 71 -5.61 -1.60 6.29
CA TYR A 71 -5.49 -0.73 5.12
C TYR A 71 -4.52 -1.32 4.10
N SER A 72 -5.00 -1.54 2.88
CA SER A 72 -4.24 -2.17 1.79
C SER A 72 -3.78 -1.15 0.76
N ALA A 73 -2.88 -1.56 -0.15
CA ALA A 73 -2.47 -0.73 -1.26
C ALA A 73 -3.61 -0.45 -2.25
N SER A 74 -4.55 -1.39 -2.41
CA SER A 74 -5.77 -1.19 -3.22
C SER A 74 -6.66 -0.12 -2.60
N ARG A 75 -6.85 -0.15 -1.27
CA ARG A 75 -7.62 0.89 -0.57
C ARG A 75 -6.95 2.26 -0.69
N PHE A 76 -5.61 2.29 -0.60
CA PHE A 76 -4.86 3.52 -0.82
C PHE A 76 -5.05 4.07 -2.24
N GLU A 77 -5.01 3.21 -3.26
CA GLU A 77 -5.28 3.60 -4.65
C GLU A 77 -6.65 4.26 -4.79
N GLU A 78 -7.70 3.60 -4.28
CA GLU A 78 -9.07 4.13 -4.34
C GLU A 78 -9.19 5.50 -3.67
N ASP A 79 -8.72 5.62 -2.43
CA ASP A 79 -8.80 6.85 -1.65
C ASP A 79 -7.96 7.97 -2.27
N ALA A 80 -6.75 7.66 -2.75
CA ALA A 80 -5.86 8.62 -3.40
C ALA A 80 -6.42 9.10 -4.75
N LEU A 81 -6.97 8.21 -5.57
CA LEU A 81 -7.57 8.59 -6.86
C LEU A 81 -8.84 9.45 -6.67
N ALA A 82 -9.70 9.11 -5.72
CA ALA A 82 -10.88 9.93 -5.38
C ALA A 82 -10.48 11.32 -4.90
N LEU A 83 -9.45 11.39 -4.06
CA LEU A 83 -8.90 12.67 -3.58
C LEU A 83 -8.28 13.48 -4.72
N LEU A 84 -7.47 12.86 -5.60
CA LEU A 84 -6.89 13.51 -6.77
C LEU A 84 -7.93 14.09 -7.71
N GLN A 85 -9.04 13.38 -7.96
CA GLN A 85 -10.16 13.89 -8.76
C GLN A 85 -10.74 15.19 -8.18
N THR A 86 -10.79 15.30 -6.86
CA THR A 86 -11.26 16.50 -6.16
C THR A 86 -10.24 17.62 -6.22
N LEU A 87 -8.96 17.31 -5.94
CA LEU A 87 -7.90 18.31 -5.90
C LEU A 87 -7.58 18.89 -7.27
N PHE A 88 -7.67 18.11 -8.34
CA PHE A 88 -7.46 18.59 -9.70
C PHE A 88 -8.54 19.55 -10.21
N LYS A 89 -9.64 19.76 -9.48
CA LYS A 89 -10.59 20.83 -9.76
C LYS A 89 -10.04 22.20 -9.36
N GLN A 90 -9.09 22.25 -8.43
CA GLN A 90 -8.54 23.48 -7.86
C GLN A 90 -7.04 23.66 -8.15
N HIS A 91 -6.32 22.57 -8.40
CA HIS A 91 -4.87 22.56 -8.59
C HIS A 91 -4.51 21.94 -9.95
N ARG A 92 -3.66 22.60 -10.72
CA ARG A 92 -3.13 22.05 -12.00
C ARG A 92 -2.11 20.93 -11.77
N ALA A 93 -1.42 21.00 -10.64
CA ALA A 93 -0.47 19.98 -10.22
C ALA A 93 -0.75 19.59 -8.76
N VAL A 94 -0.59 18.32 -8.41
CA VAL A 94 -0.70 17.81 -7.05
C VAL A 94 0.55 17.01 -6.72
N LEU A 95 1.12 17.22 -5.52
CA LEU A 95 2.31 16.53 -5.06
C LEU A 95 1.93 15.28 -4.25
N MET A 96 2.43 14.11 -4.64
CA MET A 96 2.43 12.91 -3.82
C MET A 96 3.85 12.63 -3.32
N ALA A 97 4.03 12.48 -2.00
CA ALA A 97 5.34 12.29 -1.40
C ALA A 97 5.33 11.11 -0.41
N GLY A 98 6.33 10.21 -0.52
CA GLY A 98 6.39 9.09 0.42
C GLY A 98 7.51 8.10 0.14
N GLY A 99 7.52 7.02 0.95
CA GLY A 99 8.48 5.92 0.86
C GLY A 99 7.84 4.56 0.56
N SER A 100 6.50 4.48 0.52
CA SER A 100 5.79 3.22 0.26
C SER A 100 5.61 3.00 -1.24
N MET A 101 6.57 2.30 -1.85
CA MET A 101 6.59 2.05 -3.30
C MET A 101 5.29 1.40 -3.79
N MET A 102 4.75 0.41 -3.05
CA MET A 102 3.48 -0.23 -3.42
C MET A 102 2.32 0.77 -3.53
N TYR A 103 2.28 1.79 -2.67
CA TYR A 103 1.25 2.81 -2.72
C TYR A 103 1.41 3.72 -3.95
N ILE A 104 2.65 4.11 -4.21
CA ILE A 104 2.99 4.95 -5.37
C ILE A 104 2.69 4.20 -6.67
N ASP A 105 3.12 2.95 -6.78
CA ASP A 105 2.87 2.12 -7.95
C ASP A 105 1.36 1.87 -8.14
N ALA A 106 0.60 1.63 -7.06
CA ALA A 106 -0.85 1.46 -7.12
C ALA A 106 -1.53 2.68 -7.76
N VAL A 107 -1.19 3.89 -7.32
CA VAL A 107 -1.78 5.12 -7.87
C VAL A 107 -1.31 5.42 -9.29
N CYS A 108 -0.03 5.16 -9.61
CA CYS A 108 0.55 5.53 -10.91
C CYS A 108 0.28 4.51 -12.03
N ARG A 109 0.16 3.24 -11.69
CA ARG A 109 0.07 2.11 -12.64
C ARG A 109 -1.17 1.26 -12.46
N GLY A 110 -1.85 1.41 -11.34
CA GLY A 110 -2.91 0.54 -10.89
C GLY A 110 -2.37 -0.69 -10.15
N ILE A 111 -3.21 -1.30 -9.35
CA ILE A 111 -2.91 -2.55 -8.63
C ILE A 111 -3.93 -3.60 -9.00
N ASP A 112 -3.54 -4.87 -8.90
CA ASP A 112 -4.46 -5.97 -9.08
C ASP A 112 -5.54 -5.96 -8.00
N ASN A 113 -6.78 -6.17 -8.40
CA ASN A 113 -7.90 -6.27 -7.48
C ASN A 113 -7.92 -7.65 -6.81
N ILE A 114 -7.00 -7.82 -5.86
CA ILE A 114 -6.90 -9.04 -5.04
C ILE A 114 -7.87 -8.90 -3.87
N PRO A 115 -8.80 -9.85 -3.66
CA PRO A 115 -9.75 -9.78 -2.57
C PRO A 115 -9.08 -9.67 -1.19
N THR A 116 -9.65 -8.89 -0.29
CA THR A 116 -9.17 -8.80 1.09
C THR A 116 -9.44 -10.10 1.84
N VAL A 117 -8.39 -10.71 2.36
CA VAL A 117 -8.48 -11.95 3.16
C VAL A 117 -9.24 -11.70 4.46
N THR A 118 -10.23 -12.55 4.73
CA THR A 118 -10.98 -12.50 5.99
C THR A 118 -10.10 -12.89 7.18
N PRO A 119 -10.37 -12.33 8.39
CA PRO A 119 -9.59 -12.64 9.59
C PRO A 119 -9.54 -14.14 9.91
N ASP A 120 -10.65 -14.86 9.68
CA ASP A 120 -10.75 -16.30 9.99
C ASP A 120 -9.82 -17.14 9.10
N ILE A 121 -9.80 -16.87 7.80
CA ILE A 121 -8.91 -17.55 6.85
C ILE A 121 -7.44 -17.25 7.20
N ARG A 122 -7.13 -15.98 7.50
CA ARG A 122 -5.78 -15.57 7.88
C ARG A 122 -5.32 -16.27 9.15
N ALA A 123 -6.17 -16.32 10.17
CA ALA A 123 -5.87 -17.03 11.40
C ALA A 123 -5.69 -18.54 11.18
N ALA A 124 -6.53 -19.17 10.35
CA ALA A 124 -6.43 -20.59 10.04
C ALA A 124 -5.12 -20.94 9.36
N VAL A 125 -4.73 -20.20 8.30
CA VAL A 125 -3.47 -20.41 7.59
C VAL A 125 -2.25 -20.10 8.47
N GLY A 126 -2.31 -19.03 9.27
CA GLY A 126 -1.27 -18.67 10.23
C GLY A 126 -1.03 -19.76 11.28
N ASN A 127 -2.10 -20.28 11.89
CA ASN A 127 -2.02 -21.36 12.87
C ASN A 127 -1.47 -22.67 12.26
N GLU A 128 -1.81 -22.95 11.01
CA GLU A 128 -1.26 -24.13 10.32
C GLU A 128 0.23 -23.96 10.05
N TYR A 129 0.64 -22.78 9.61
CA TYR A 129 2.06 -22.46 9.44
C TYR A 129 2.85 -22.60 10.74
N GLU A 130 2.33 -22.09 11.86
CA GLU A 130 2.98 -22.21 13.17
C GLU A 130 3.12 -23.64 13.65
N ARG A 131 2.15 -24.52 13.35
CA ARG A 131 2.14 -25.93 13.78
C ARG A 131 2.94 -26.86 12.89
N HIS A 132 2.88 -26.65 11.58
CA HIS A 132 3.37 -27.61 10.59
C HIS A 132 4.46 -27.05 9.68
N GLY A 133 4.79 -25.75 9.82
CA GLY A 133 5.76 -25.08 8.96
C GLY A 133 5.23 -24.78 7.56
N LEU A 134 6.14 -24.43 6.67
CA LEU A 134 5.79 -23.92 5.34
C LEU A 134 5.48 -25.03 4.31
N THR A 135 6.02 -26.23 4.51
CA THR A 135 5.96 -27.31 3.52
C THR A 135 4.55 -27.71 3.12
N PRO A 136 3.59 -27.98 4.05
CA PRO A 136 2.22 -28.33 3.66
C PRO A 136 1.53 -27.24 2.84
N LEU A 137 1.77 -25.97 3.18
CA LEU A 137 1.19 -24.82 2.46
C LEU A 137 1.79 -24.65 1.07
N LEU A 138 3.07 -25.00 0.88
CA LEU A 138 3.69 -25.04 -0.44
C LEU A 138 3.09 -26.15 -1.31
N ASP A 139 2.85 -27.32 -0.73
CA ASP A 139 2.24 -28.44 -1.44
C ASP A 139 0.79 -28.11 -1.86
N GLU A 140 0.05 -27.45 -0.98
CA GLU A 140 -1.29 -26.95 -1.28
C GLU A 140 -1.26 -25.87 -2.38
N LEU A 141 -0.36 -24.89 -2.28
CA LEU A 141 -0.22 -23.86 -3.30
C LEU A 141 0.14 -24.46 -4.68
N LYS A 142 1.01 -25.46 -4.69
CA LYS A 142 1.39 -26.18 -5.92
C LYS A 142 0.18 -26.83 -6.60
N GLN A 143 -0.79 -27.31 -5.83
CA GLN A 143 -2.01 -27.93 -6.35
C GLN A 143 -3.05 -26.89 -6.77
N ALA A 144 -3.23 -25.83 -5.95
CA ALA A 144 -4.24 -24.81 -6.17
C ALA A 144 -3.84 -23.78 -7.24
N ASP A 145 -2.55 -23.48 -7.35
CA ASP A 145 -1.99 -22.49 -8.29
C ASP A 145 -0.56 -22.86 -8.70
N PRO A 146 -0.36 -23.82 -9.61
CA PRO A 146 0.97 -24.22 -10.09
C PRO A 146 1.77 -23.05 -10.70
N LEU A 147 1.07 -22.14 -11.39
CA LEU A 147 1.71 -20.99 -12.04
C LEU A 147 2.36 -20.07 -11.00
N HIS A 148 1.62 -19.70 -9.97
CA HIS A 148 2.17 -18.85 -8.92
C HIS A 148 3.20 -19.58 -8.06
N TYR A 149 3.04 -20.88 -7.85
CA TYR A 149 4.04 -21.69 -7.13
C TYR A 149 5.42 -21.65 -7.80
N ASP A 150 5.48 -21.68 -9.13
CA ASP A 150 6.74 -21.63 -9.89
C ASP A 150 7.37 -20.24 -9.86
N GLU A 151 6.58 -19.17 -9.77
CA GLU A 151 7.04 -17.79 -9.77
C GLU A 151 7.41 -17.25 -8.38
N VAL A 152 6.71 -17.70 -7.32
CA VAL A 152 6.87 -17.15 -5.98
C VAL A 152 8.22 -17.50 -5.35
N ASP A 153 8.82 -16.55 -4.65
CA ASP A 153 9.93 -16.86 -3.76
C ASP A 153 9.43 -17.75 -2.61
N ARG A 154 9.65 -19.05 -2.75
CA ARG A 154 9.21 -20.09 -1.79
C ARG A 154 9.85 -19.96 -0.41
N LYS A 155 10.90 -19.16 -0.22
CA LYS A 155 11.47 -18.83 1.08
C LYS A 155 10.72 -17.69 1.77
N ASN A 156 9.97 -16.91 1.02
CA ASN A 156 9.16 -15.83 1.56
C ASN A 156 7.80 -16.36 2.05
N HIS A 157 7.77 -16.83 3.30
CA HIS A 157 6.56 -17.38 3.90
C HIS A 157 5.35 -16.45 3.77
N ARG A 158 5.51 -15.14 3.93
CA ARG A 158 4.39 -14.17 3.84
C ARG A 158 3.70 -14.20 2.47
N ARG A 159 4.49 -14.31 1.39
CA ARG A 159 3.94 -14.39 0.03
C ARG A 159 3.22 -15.72 -0.21
N VAL A 160 3.79 -16.82 0.28
CA VAL A 160 3.19 -18.14 0.18
C VAL A 160 1.88 -18.21 0.96
N LEU A 161 1.87 -17.78 2.23
CA LEU A 161 0.68 -17.76 3.07
C LEU A 161 -0.43 -16.93 2.39
N HIS A 162 -0.10 -15.72 1.94
CA HIS A 162 -1.09 -14.86 1.30
C HIS A 162 -1.72 -15.48 0.04
N ALA A 163 -0.93 -16.15 -0.79
CA ALA A 163 -1.46 -16.85 -1.97
C ALA A 163 -2.39 -18.02 -1.58
N VAL A 164 -2.02 -18.81 -0.57
CA VAL A 164 -2.87 -19.89 -0.03
C VAL A 164 -4.16 -19.31 0.57
N GLU A 165 -4.08 -18.23 1.34
CA GLU A 165 -5.24 -17.53 1.91
C GLU A 165 -6.26 -17.15 0.82
N ILE A 166 -5.79 -16.55 -0.27
CA ILE A 166 -6.64 -16.16 -1.40
C ILE A 166 -7.23 -17.39 -2.10
N CYS A 167 -6.44 -18.41 -2.35
CA CYS A 167 -6.93 -19.66 -2.97
C CYS A 167 -8.02 -20.30 -2.12
N ARG A 168 -7.83 -20.42 -0.80
CA ARG A 168 -8.82 -21.00 0.13
C ARG A 168 -10.09 -20.16 0.20
N MET A 169 -9.95 -18.83 0.27
CA MET A 169 -11.09 -17.93 0.39
C MET A 169 -11.94 -17.89 -0.86
N THR A 170 -11.31 -17.91 -2.03
CA THR A 170 -12.01 -17.66 -3.31
C THR A 170 -12.31 -18.92 -4.10
N GLY A 171 -11.64 -20.03 -3.80
CA GLY A 171 -11.66 -21.24 -4.62
C GLY A 171 -11.02 -21.07 -6.00
N LYS A 172 -10.26 -19.98 -6.22
CA LYS A 172 -9.59 -19.65 -7.49
C LYS A 172 -8.09 -19.53 -7.29
N PRO A 173 -7.27 -19.81 -8.32
CA PRO A 173 -5.84 -19.56 -8.28
C PRO A 173 -5.54 -18.08 -7.98
N TYR A 174 -4.54 -17.82 -7.13
CA TYR A 174 -4.09 -16.45 -6.84
C TYR A 174 -3.60 -15.73 -8.11
N SER A 175 -2.93 -16.46 -9.00
CA SER A 175 -2.47 -15.93 -10.31
C SER A 175 -3.61 -15.38 -11.16
N SER A 176 -4.83 -15.90 -11.02
CA SER A 176 -5.98 -15.41 -11.77
C SER A 176 -6.39 -13.96 -11.43
N PHE A 177 -5.97 -13.46 -10.28
CA PHE A 177 -6.19 -12.07 -9.86
C PHE A 177 -5.05 -11.14 -10.28
N ARG A 178 -3.92 -11.67 -10.74
CA ARG A 178 -2.76 -10.90 -11.19
C ARG A 178 -2.87 -10.57 -12.68
N THR A 179 -3.72 -9.62 -13.00
CA THR A 179 -4.05 -9.25 -14.40
C THR A 179 -3.29 -8.04 -14.92
N LYS A 180 -2.74 -7.21 -14.00
CA LYS A 180 -2.02 -5.98 -14.32
C LYS A 180 -0.51 -6.11 -14.09
N THR A 181 0.06 -7.27 -14.33
CA THR A 181 1.51 -7.47 -14.23
C THR A 181 2.21 -6.60 -15.28
N VAL A 182 2.92 -5.58 -14.81
CA VAL A 182 3.84 -4.77 -15.60
C VAL A 182 5.24 -5.33 -15.46
#